data_07055611571f237128e8d838ce62b8e4
#
_entry.id   07055611571f237128e8d838ce62b8e4
#
_cell.length_a   1.000
_cell.length_b   1.000
_cell.length_c   1.000
_cell.angle_alpha   90.00
_cell.angle_beta   90.00
_cell.angle_gamma   90.00
#
_symmetry.space_group_name_H-M   'P 1'
#
loop_
_entity.id
_entity.type
_entity.pdbx_description
1 polymer ?
#
loop_
_entity_poly.entity_id
_entity_poly.type
_entity_poly.pdbx_seq_one_letter_code
_entity_poly.pdbx_strand_id
1 'polypeptide(L)'
;MSRIKIKNFGPIRNGNLTNDGWIDIKKVTVFIGNQGSGKSTVAKLISTFMWLEKALIRGDIKAPVSHQDFIELIEFHRLENYLESDTQIEYEGNTYRLILSESSNKKTVEATVLN
;
A
#
# COMPACT_ATOMS: atom_id res chain seq x y z
N MET A 1 -10.72 4.46 10.91
CA MET A 1 -9.29 4.79 11.12
C MET A 1 -8.46 3.97 10.13
N SER A 2 -7.52 4.63 9.46
CA SER A 2 -6.77 3.95 8.40
C SER A 2 -5.49 3.33 8.94
N ARG A 3 -5.10 2.20 8.33
CA ARG A 3 -3.89 1.48 8.69
C ARG A 3 -3.35 0.73 7.49
N ILE A 4 -2.06 0.39 7.54
CA ILE A 4 -1.40 -0.32 6.44
C ILE A 4 -0.46 -1.40 7.00
N LYS A 5 -0.36 -2.50 6.27
CA LYS A 5 0.56 -3.59 6.59
C LYS A 5 1.44 -3.84 5.38
N ILE A 6 2.74 -3.86 5.57
CA ILE A 6 3.71 -3.97 4.48
C ILE A 6 4.74 -5.04 4.82
N LYS A 7 5.02 -5.93 3.87
CA LYS A 7 6.09 -6.92 3.98
C LYS A 7 6.86 -7.00 2.67
N ASN A 8 8.18 -7.12 2.77
CA ASN A 8 9.07 -7.38 1.64
C ASN A 8 8.93 -6.36 0.53
N PHE A 9 9.03 -5.09 0.90
CA PHE A 9 8.95 -3.99 -0.04
C PHE A 9 10.14 -3.05 0.17
N GLY A 10 11.18 -3.18 -0.66
CA GLY A 10 12.41 -2.40 -0.53
C GLY A 10 13.05 -2.58 0.85
N PRO A 11 13.30 -1.49 1.58
CA PRO A 11 13.92 -1.58 2.90
C PRO A 11 12.98 -2.14 3.98
N ILE A 12 11.68 -2.28 3.68
CA ILE A 12 10.72 -2.82 4.63
C ILE A 12 10.62 -4.32 4.44
N ARG A 13 11.18 -5.10 5.38
CA ARG A 13 11.19 -6.56 5.27
C ARG A 13 10.07 -7.19 6.06
N ASN A 14 9.85 -6.72 7.27
CA ASN A 14 8.74 -7.17 8.11
C ASN A 14 7.91 -5.96 8.49
N GLY A 15 6.63 -6.13 8.62
CA GLY A 15 5.77 -5.07 9.09
C GLY A 15 6.10 -4.70 10.54
N ASN A 16 5.25 -3.88 11.14
CA ASN A 16 5.38 -3.55 12.55
C ASN A 16 5.34 -4.85 13.37
N LEU A 17 6.34 -5.07 14.22
CA LEU A 17 6.41 -6.30 15.03
C LEU A 17 5.32 -6.35 16.10
N THR A 18 4.69 -5.22 16.39
CA THR A 18 3.53 -5.17 17.28
C THR A 18 2.27 -5.01 16.42
N ASN A 19 1.11 -5.21 17.02
CA ASN A 19 -0.17 -5.01 16.35
C ASN A 19 -0.33 -5.83 15.07
N ASP A 20 0.23 -7.06 15.06
CA ASP A 20 0.14 -8.00 13.94
C ASP A 20 0.67 -7.43 12.61
N GLY A 21 1.65 -6.54 12.69
CA GLY A 21 2.27 -5.95 11.53
C GLY A 21 1.57 -4.70 10.99
N TRP A 22 0.46 -4.31 11.57
CA TRP A 22 -0.27 -3.12 11.13
C TRP A 22 0.39 -1.84 11.62
N ILE A 23 0.42 -0.85 10.74
CA ILE A 23 0.88 0.51 11.07
C ILE A 23 -0.33 1.43 11.03
N ASP A 24 -0.64 2.05 12.17
CA ASP A 24 -1.73 3.01 12.27
C ASP A 24 -1.28 4.30 11.58
N ILE A 25 -2.07 4.77 10.61
CA ILE A 25 -1.66 5.92 9.80
C ILE A 25 -1.53 7.18 10.64
N LYS A 26 -2.29 7.33 11.71
CA LYS A 26 -2.13 8.47 12.62
C LYS A 26 -0.76 8.50 13.27
N LYS A 27 -0.19 7.32 13.53
CA LYS A 27 1.14 7.23 14.15
C LYS A 27 2.25 7.47 13.14
N VAL A 28 1.96 7.38 11.85
CA VAL A 28 2.96 7.56 10.80
C VAL A 28 3.53 8.97 10.81
N THR A 29 2.73 9.98 11.18
CA THR A 29 3.22 11.36 11.24
C THR A 29 4.42 11.48 12.17
N VAL A 30 4.38 10.84 13.35
CA VAL A 30 5.50 10.83 14.29
C VAL A 30 6.64 9.97 13.74
N PHE A 31 6.28 8.82 13.14
CA PHE A 31 7.24 7.89 12.56
C PHE A 31 8.05 8.55 11.43
N ILE A 32 7.37 9.29 10.54
CA ILE A 32 8.01 9.95 9.40
C ILE A 32 8.91 11.10 9.85
N GLY A 33 8.60 11.71 10.99
CA GLY A 33 9.40 12.81 11.52
C GLY A 33 10.82 12.45 11.87
N ASN A 34 11.10 11.16 12.06
CA ASN A 34 12.46 10.69 12.33
C ASN A 34 13.14 10.30 11.05
N GLN A 35 14.44 10.56 10.94
CA GLN A 35 15.23 10.14 9.80
C GLN A 35 15.48 8.63 9.87
N GLY A 36 15.41 7.95 8.72
CA GLY A 36 15.70 6.54 8.68
C GLY A 36 15.20 5.87 7.42
N SER A 37 15.85 4.78 7.01
CA SER A 37 15.46 4.03 5.85
C SER A 37 14.07 3.41 6.04
N GLY A 38 13.27 3.43 5.00
CA GLY A 38 11.94 2.86 5.00
C GLY A 38 10.83 3.83 5.37
N LYS A 39 11.14 4.92 6.06
CA LYS A 39 10.09 5.85 6.52
C LYS A 39 9.47 6.62 5.38
N SER A 40 10.29 7.14 4.48
CA SER A 40 9.78 7.82 3.28
C SER A 40 9.06 6.85 2.35
N THR A 41 9.52 5.60 2.31
CA THR A 41 8.87 4.56 1.53
C THR A 41 7.47 4.27 2.05
N VAL A 42 7.32 4.17 3.38
CA VAL A 42 6.02 3.97 4.01
C VAL A 42 5.08 5.13 3.67
N ALA A 43 5.58 6.36 3.76
CA ALA A 43 4.79 7.55 3.45
C ALA A 43 4.31 7.53 2.00
N LYS A 44 5.19 7.18 1.06
CA LYS A 44 4.83 7.10 -0.35
C LYS A 44 3.79 6.02 -0.62
N LEU A 45 3.94 4.85 0.03
CA LEU A 45 2.96 3.78 -0.12
C LEU A 45 1.60 4.19 0.42
N ILE A 46 1.57 4.84 1.57
CA ILE A 46 0.31 5.32 2.14
C ILE A 46 -0.36 6.29 1.19
N SER A 47 0.41 7.24 0.63
CA SER A 47 -0.13 8.19 -0.34
C SER A 47 -0.66 7.48 -1.58
N THR A 48 0.06 6.47 -2.05
CA THR A 48 -0.35 5.68 -3.21
C THR A 48 -1.70 5.00 -2.97
N PHE A 49 -1.84 4.31 -1.84
CA PHE A 49 -3.07 3.58 -1.55
C PHE A 49 -4.22 4.51 -1.19
N MET A 50 -3.95 5.64 -0.55
CA MET A 50 -4.99 6.65 -0.31
C MET A 50 -5.52 7.21 -1.63
N TRP A 51 -4.63 7.50 -2.57
CA TRP A 51 -5.04 7.95 -3.90
C TRP A 51 -5.89 6.89 -4.59
N LEU A 52 -5.46 5.63 -4.50
CA LEU A 52 -6.15 4.51 -5.13
C LEU A 52 -7.57 4.36 -4.56
N GLU A 53 -7.71 4.46 -3.25
CA GLU A 53 -9.02 4.40 -2.61
C GLU A 53 -9.93 5.51 -3.13
N LYS A 54 -9.41 6.73 -3.23
CA LYS A 54 -10.20 7.85 -3.74
C LYS A 54 -10.59 7.67 -5.19
N ALA A 55 -9.69 7.11 -6.00
CA ALA A 55 -9.99 6.85 -7.41
C ALA A 55 -11.08 5.80 -7.55
N LEU A 56 -11.09 4.79 -6.70
CA LEU A 56 -12.14 3.78 -6.69
C LEU A 56 -13.48 4.37 -6.27
N ILE A 57 -13.49 5.24 -5.27
CA ILE A 57 -14.70 5.90 -4.81
C ILE A 57 -15.30 6.76 -5.92
N ARG A 58 -14.47 7.48 -6.67
CA ARG A 58 -14.93 8.34 -7.76
C ARG A 58 -15.26 7.58 -9.03
N GLY A 59 -14.88 6.31 -9.12
CA GLY A 59 -15.11 5.52 -10.32
C GLY A 59 -14.06 5.72 -11.41
N ASP A 60 -12.96 6.42 -11.11
CA ASP A 60 -11.87 6.62 -12.07
C ASP A 60 -11.13 5.32 -12.37
N ILE A 61 -11.09 4.43 -11.40
CA ILE A 61 -10.50 3.10 -11.53
C ILE A 61 -11.51 2.10 -10.99
N LYS A 62 -11.58 0.92 -11.63
CA LYS A 62 -12.48 -0.15 -11.20
C LYS A 62 -11.71 -1.25 -10.49
N ALA A 63 -12.35 -1.89 -9.54
CA ALA A 63 -11.80 -3.05 -8.85
C ALA A 63 -12.10 -4.33 -9.63
N PRO A 64 -11.20 -5.32 -9.65
CA PRO A 64 -9.86 -5.22 -9.09
C PRO A 64 -8.96 -4.32 -9.94
N VAL A 65 -7.98 -3.70 -9.29
CA VAL A 65 -7.04 -2.82 -10.00
C VAL A 65 -6.10 -3.69 -10.84
N SER A 66 -6.00 -3.42 -12.12
CA SER A 66 -5.21 -4.23 -13.03
C SER A 66 -3.71 -4.11 -12.73
N HIS A 67 -2.96 -5.10 -13.18
CA HIS A 67 -1.50 -5.07 -13.06
C HIS A 67 -0.91 -3.80 -13.69
N GLN A 68 -1.38 -3.45 -14.89
CA GLN A 68 -0.86 -2.28 -15.60
C GLN A 68 -1.13 -1.00 -14.81
N ASP A 69 -2.35 -0.82 -14.32
CA ASP A 69 -2.71 0.37 -13.56
C ASP A 69 -1.91 0.46 -12.26
N PHE A 70 -1.72 -0.67 -11.59
CA PHE A 70 -0.94 -0.70 -10.35
C PHE A 70 0.52 -0.36 -10.62
N ILE A 71 1.12 -0.95 -11.66
CA ILE A 71 2.53 -0.71 -11.98
C ILE A 71 2.75 0.75 -12.39
N GLU A 72 1.85 1.33 -13.17
CA GLU A 72 1.95 2.75 -13.54
C GLU A 72 1.93 3.64 -12.30
N LEU A 73 1.07 3.31 -11.34
CA LEU A 73 0.97 4.07 -10.10
C LEU A 73 2.24 3.94 -9.26
N ILE A 74 2.79 2.73 -9.17
CA ILE A 74 4.03 2.47 -8.45
C ILE A 74 5.19 3.24 -9.10
N GLU A 75 5.25 3.25 -10.43
CA GLU A 75 6.27 4.00 -11.17
C GLU A 75 6.13 5.51 -10.98
N PHE A 76 4.89 5.99 -10.95
CA PHE A 76 4.63 7.41 -10.72
C PHE A 76 5.21 7.86 -9.37
N HIS A 77 5.14 7.01 -8.37
CA HIS A 77 5.69 7.31 -7.05
C HIS A 77 7.15 6.87 -6.90
N ARG A 78 7.75 6.37 -7.98
CA ARG A 78 9.15 5.92 -8.02
C ARG A 78 9.44 4.81 -7.01
N LEU A 79 8.53 3.87 -6.92
CA LEU A 79 8.65 2.74 -5.99
C LEU A 79 8.88 1.41 -6.71
N GLU A 80 9.05 1.42 -8.04
CA GLU A 80 9.13 0.20 -8.85
C GLU A 80 10.29 -0.72 -8.45
N ASN A 81 11.40 -0.15 -7.99
CA ASN A 81 12.57 -0.93 -7.62
C ASN A 81 12.40 -1.66 -6.28
N TYR A 82 11.37 -1.33 -5.53
CA TYR A 82 11.12 -1.95 -4.23
C TYR A 82 10.14 -3.12 -4.30
N LEU A 83 9.44 -3.24 -5.41
CA LEU A 83 8.43 -4.28 -5.58
C LEU A 83 9.10 -5.62 -5.86
N GLU A 84 8.80 -6.64 -5.05
CA GLU A 84 9.37 -7.98 -5.16
C GLU A 84 8.24 -8.99 -5.33
N SER A 85 8.61 -10.21 -5.74
CA SER A 85 7.60 -11.25 -5.97
C SER A 85 6.84 -11.62 -4.70
N ASP A 86 7.50 -11.50 -3.54
CA ASP A 86 6.90 -11.85 -2.26
C ASP A 86 6.42 -10.63 -1.46
N THR A 87 6.31 -9.47 -2.13
CA THR A 87 5.78 -8.28 -1.50
C THR A 87 4.33 -8.48 -1.09
N GLN A 88 4.00 -8.12 0.15
CA GLN A 88 2.64 -8.18 0.65
C GLN A 88 2.27 -6.81 1.20
N ILE A 89 1.17 -6.27 0.72
CA ILE A 89 0.66 -4.98 1.19
C ILE A 89 -0.84 -5.11 1.40
N GLU A 90 -1.29 -4.68 2.55
CA GLU A 90 -2.71 -4.60 2.86
C GLU A 90 -3.00 -3.23 3.43
N TYR A 91 -3.99 -2.55 2.89
CA TYR A 91 -4.36 -1.21 3.30
C TYR A 91 -5.83 -1.22 3.69
N GLU A 92 -6.14 -0.65 4.84
CA GLU A 92 -7.52 -0.53 5.31
C GLU A 92 -7.83 0.94 5.52
N GLY A 93 -8.59 1.51 4.60
CA GLY A 93 -8.99 2.90 4.66
C GLY A 93 -10.34 3.07 5.32
N ASN A 94 -11.03 4.16 4.98
CA ASN A 94 -12.36 4.43 5.54
C ASN A 94 -13.46 3.72 4.75
N THR A 95 -13.26 3.50 3.46
CA THR A 95 -14.27 2.94 2.56
C THR A 95 -13.89 1.58 2.04
N TYR A 96 -12.62 1.36 1.74
CA TYR A 96 -12.14 0.13 1.12
C TYR A 96 -11.02 -0.51 1.89
N ARG A 97 -10.97 -1.84 1.81
CA ARG A 97 -9.80 -2.62 2.16
C ARG A 97 -9.13 -3.01 0.83
N LEU A 98 -7.86 -2.69 0.70
CA LEU A 98 -7.09 -2.95 -0.51
C LEU A 98 -6.00 -3.97 -0.22
N ILE A 99 -5.95 -5.03 -1.01
CA ILE A 99 -4.98 -6.12 -0.80
C ILE A 99 -4.23 -6.36 -2.09
N LEU A 100 -2.90 -6.28 -2.02
CA LEU A 100 -2.06 -6.61 -3.16
C LEU A 100 -2.01 -8.12 -3.33
N SER A 101 -2.38 -8.58 -4.52
CA SER A 101 -2.38 -10.01 -4.87
C SER A 101 -1.45 -10.25 -6.06
N GLU A 102 -0.84 -11.42 -6.09
CA GLU A 102 -0.02 -11.82 -7.22
C GLU A 102 -0.55 -13.12 -7.81
N SER A 103 -0.67 -13.14 -9.14
CA SER A 103 -1.08 -14.32 -9.89
C SER A 103 -0.37 -14.30 -11.23
N SER A 104 0.29 -15.41 -11.59
CA SER A 104 1.01 -15.54 -12.86
C SER A 104 1.98 -14.39 -13.12
N ASN A 105 2.74 -14.01 -12.10
CA ASN A 105 3.72 -12.91 -12.15
C ASN A 105 3.09 -11.54 -12.37
N LYS A 106 1.78 -11.42 -12.20
CA LYS A 106 1.09 -10.14 -12.29
C LYS A 106 0.57 -9.75 -10.93
N LYS A 107 0.73 -8.48 -10.60
CA LYS A 107 0.24 -7.95 -9.33
C LYS A 107 -1.00 -7.12 -9.57
N THR A 108 -2.05 -7.46 -8.84
CA THR A 108 -3.31 -6.74 -8.90
C THR A 108 -3.68 -6.29 -7.49
N VAL A 109 -4.57 -5.32 -7.39
CA VAL A 109 -5.07 -4.88 -6.08
C VAL A 109 -6.55 -5.20 -6.00
N GLU A 110 -6.91 -6.04 -5.05
CA GLU A 110 -8.30 -6.37 -4.78
C GLU A 110 -8.87 -5.36 -3.80
N ALA A 111 -10.11 -4.96 -4.01
CA ALA A 111 -10.77 -3.98 -3.18
C ALA A 111 -12.07 -4.55 -2.62
N THR A 112 -12.24 -4.40 -1.31
CA THR A 112 -13.45 -4.82 -0.62
C THR A 112 -14.04 -3.61 0.09
N VAL A 113 -15.34 -3.40 -0.07
CA VAL A 113 -16.01 -2.30 0.60
C VAL A 113 -16.16 -2.62 2.08
N LEU A 114 -15.78 -1.66 2.91
CA LEU A 114 -15.93 -1.79 4.36
C LEU A 114 -17.30 -1.27 4.77
N ASN A 115 -17.94 -1.97 5.69
CA ASN A 115 -19.25 -1.57 6.19
C ASN A 115 -19.14 -0.85 7.52
#